data_abccdf80a4601561fdc026f340886702
#
_entry.id   abccdf80a4601561fdc026f340886702
#
_cell.length_a   1.000
_cell.length_b   1.000
_cell.length_c   1.000
_cell.angle_alpha   90.00
_cell.angle_beta   90.00
_cell.angle_gamma   90.00
#
_symmetry.space_group_name_H-M   'P 1'
#
loop_
_entity.id
_entity.type
_entity.pdbx_description
1 polymer ?
#
loop_
_entity_poly.entity_id
_entity_poly.type
_entity_poly.pdbx_seq_one_letter_code
_entity_poly.pdbx_strand_id
1 'polypeptide(L)'
;QPQLEVVGKVLARRGFITEDVSALEGRARAEAVAEGLVAFGKSISAPTKLSDLDGFSEKYVQKILMAAKDPQLSMKLKNMPVSMTADDVDPYMEPVIRAAVEGEFGQIRNKE
;
A
#
# COMPACT_ATOMS: atom_id res chain seq x y z
N GLN A 1 9.29 -10.87 9.35
CA GLN A 1 9.53 -10.01 8.19
C GLN A 1 10.86 -9.26 8.32
N PRO A 2 11.98 -9.99 8.18
CA PRO A 2 13.30 -9.40 8.39
C PRO A 2 13.62 -8.27 7.39
N GLN A 3 13.08 -8.32 6.18
CA GLN A 3 13.29 -7.30 5.16
C GLN A 3 12.72 -5.94 5.60
N LEU A 4 11.53 -5.92 6.16
CA LEU A 4 10.91 -4.68 6.66
C LEU A 4 11.73 -4.08 7.81
N GLU A 5 12.27 -4.93 8.68
CA GLU A 5 13.12 -4.46 9.77
C GLU A 5 14.41 -3.82 9.25
N VAL A 6 15.05 -4.43 8.26
CA VAL A 6 16.27 -3.88 7.64
C VAL A 6 15.99 -2.51 7.01
N VAL A 7 14.94 -2.42 6.19
CA VAL A 7 14.54 -1.15 5.55
C VAL A 7 14.22 -0.09 6.61
N GLY A 8 13.47 -0.47 7.64
CA GLY A 8 13.10 0.43 8.72
C GLY A 8 14.31 0.97 9.48
N LYS A 9 15.31 0.13 9.75
CA LYS A 9 16.55 0.57 10.41
C LYS A 9 17.34 1.58 9.56
N VAL A 10 17.40 1.36 8.24
CA VAL A 10 18.05 2.31 7.33
C VAL A 10 17.33 3.66 7.35
N LEU A 11 16.01 3.65 7.25
CA LEU A 11 15.20 4.87 7.30
C LEU A 11 15.32 5.59 8.64
N ALA A 12 15.38 4.86 9.75
CA ALA A 12 15.56 5.44 11.09
C ALA A 12 16.91 6.13 11.24
N ARG A 13 17.98 5.55 10.69
CA ARG A 13 19.32 6.17 10.69
C ARG A 13 19.35 7.50 9.96
N ARG A 14 18.49 7.67 8.97
CA ARG A 14 18.38 8.91 8.18
C ARG A 14 17.34 9.89 8.74
N GLY A 15 16.71 9.56 9.86
CA GLY A 15 15.74 10.44 10.52
C GLY A 15 14.33 10.39 9.94
N PHE A 16 14.02 9.46 9.03
CA PHE A 16 12.68 9.31 8.44
C PHE A 16 11.71 8.51 9.30
N ILE A 17 12.22 7.77 10.28
CA ILE A 17 11.44 7.05 11.28
C ILE A 17 11.97 7.43 12.65
N THR A 18 11.10 7.83 13.56
CA THR A 18 11.47 8.20 14.94
C THR A 18 11.26 7.05 15.92
N GLU A 19 10.45 6.05 15.56
CA GLU A 19 10.14 4.89 16.37
C GLU A 19 11.24 3.82 16.26
N ASP A 20 11.37 2.99 17.30
CA ASP A 20 12.24 1.82 17.23
C ASP A 20 11.54 0.70 16.46
N VAL A 21 11.90 0.56 15.20
CA VAL A 21 11.31 -0.43 14.28
C VAL A 21 11.51 -1.86 14.77
N SER A 22 12.61 -2.13 15.50
CA SER A 22 12.87 -3.46 16.03
C SER A 22 11.92 -3.86 17.15
N ALA A 23 11.32 -2.87 17.83
CA ALA A 23 10.31 -3.09 18.88
C ALA A 23 8.89 -3.25 18.33
N LEU A 24 8.67 -2.95 17.05
CA LEU A 24 7.38 -3.06 16.38
C LEU A 24 7.24 -4.41 15.69
N GLU A 25 6.00 -4.90 15.60
CA GLU A 25 5.70 -6.17 14.93
C GLU A 25 4.49 -6.02 14.00
N GLY A 26 4.38 -6.93 13.04
CA GLY A 26 3.24 -7.07 12.16
C GLY A 26 2.86 -5.76 11.46
N ARG A 27 1.61 -5.40 11.57
CA ARG A 27 1.05 -4.20 10.91
C ARG A 27 1.71 -2.90 11.40
N ALA A 28 1.97 -2.78 12.69
CA ALA A 28 2.60 -1.57 13.24
C ALA A 28 3.99 -1.31 12.63
N ARG A 29 4.78 -2.36 12.46
CA ARG A 29 6.08 -2.26 11.77
C ARG A 29 5.89 -1.86 10.31
N ALA A 30 4.96 -2.50 9.62
CA ALA A 30 4.69 -2.22 8.21
C ALA A 30 4.26 -0.75 8.00
N GLU A 31 3.38 -0.24 8.84
CA GLU A 31 2.93 1.15 8.77
C GLU A 31 4.08 2.14 9.05
N ALA A 32 4.90 1.88 10.06
CA ALA A 32 6.05 2.73 10.37
C ALA A 32 7.03 2.79 9.19
N VAL A 33 7.32 1.65 8.55
CA VAL A 33 8.19 1.60 7.37
C VAL A 33 7.55 2.32 6.19
N ALA A 34 6.26 2.13 5.95
CA ALA A 34 5.54 2.81 4.86
C ALA A 34 5.58 4.34 5.05
N GLU A 35 5.32 4.83 6.25
CA GLU A 35 5.39 6.26 6.55
C GLU A 35 6.82 6.81 6.38
N GLY A 36 7.83 6.02 6.76
CA GLY A 36 9.23 6.39 6.56
C GLY A 36 9.59 6.49 5.07
N LEU A 37 9.09 5.59 4.23
CA LEU A 37 9.27 5.65 2.78
C LEU A 37 8.58 6.88 2.19
N VAL A 38 7.40 7.23 2.68
CA VAL A 38 6.70 8.45 2.26
C VAL A 38 7.51 9.69 2.65
N ALA A 39 8.02 9.73 3.87
CA ALA A 39 8.85 10.85 4.33
C ALA A 39 10.11 11.00 3.48
N PHE A 40 10.76 9.89 3.13
CA PHE A 40 11.88 9.89 2.20
C PHE A 40 11.48 10.45 0.83
N GLY A 41 10.38 9.95 0.26
CA GLY A 41 9.86 10.42 -1.03
C GLY A 41 9.61 11.93 -1.02
N LYS A 42 8.99 12.44 0.04
CA LYS A 42 8.77 13.90 0.19
C LYS A 42 10.07 14.68 0.27
N SER A 43 11.10 14.13 0.89
CA SER A 43 12.40 14.79 1.03
C SER A 43 13.10 15.02 -0.31
N ILE A 44 12.82 14.19 -1.33
CA ILE A 44 13.35 14.32 -2.68
C ILE A 44 12.31 14.85 -3.68
N SER A 45 11.19 15.36 -3.19
CA SER A 45 10.09 15.90 -3.99
C SER A 45 9.47 14.89 -4.96
N ALA A 46 9.50 13.60 -4.62
CA ALA A 46 8.84 12.55 -5.38
C ALA A 46 7.34 12.51 -5.05
N PRO A 47 6.48 12.12 -6.01
CA PRO A 47 5.07 11.85 -5.71
C PRO A 47 4.96 10.72 -4.68
N THR A 48 4.12 10.90 -3.66
CA THR A 48 3.95 9.90 -2.58
C THR A 48 2.53 9.33 -2.54
N LYS A 49 1.63 9.86 -3.33
CA LYS A 49 0.27 9.35 -3.50
C LYS A 49 -0.18 9.55 -4.94
N LEU A 50 -1.12 8.74 -5.40
CA LEU A 50 -1.57 8.77 -6.79
C LEU A 50 -2.21 10.11 -7.15
N SER A 51 -2.88 10.77 -6.20
CA SER A 51 -3.48 12.08 -6.45
C SER A 51 -2.46 13.19 -6.71
N ASP A 52 -1.17 12.97 -6.41
CA ASP A 52 -0.09 13.91 -6.71
C ASP A 52 0.34 13.85 -8.19
N LEU A 53 -0.06 12.81 -8.92
CA LEU A 53 0.33 12.63 -10.31
C LEU A 53 -0.50 13.50 -11.23
N ASP A 54 0.17 14.15 -12.19
CA ASP A 54 -0.51 14.92 -13.24
C ASP A 54 -1.38 13.97 -14.07
N GLY A 55 -2.62 14.41 -14.36
CA GLY A 55 -3.55 13.61 -15.14
C GLY A 55 -4.27 12.51 -14.36
N PHE A 56 -4.01 12.37 -13.06
CA PHE A 56 -4.79 11.43 -12.24
C PHE A 56 -6.26 11.85 -12.22
N SER A 57 -7.16 10.88 -12.33
CA SER A 57 -8.60 11.10 -12.16
C SER A 57 -9.27 9.87 -11.52
N GLU A 58 -10.41 10.09 -10.92
CA GLU A 58 -11.25 9.03 -10.32
C GLU A 58 -11.61 7.94 -11.35
N LYS A 59 -11.69 8.29 -12.63
CA LYS A 59 -11.95 7.32 -13.69
C LYS A 59 -10.92 6.19 -13.74
N TYR A 60 -9.66 6.47 -13.42
CA TYR A 60 -8.61 5.44 -13.38
C TYR A 60 -8.85 4.44 -12.26
N VAL A 61 -9.30 4.89 -11.10
CA VAL A 61 -9.65 4.00 -9.99
C VAL A 61 -10.78 3.06 -10.42
N GLN A 62 -11.83 3.60 -11.03
CA GLN A 62 -12.96 2.79 -11.51
C GLN A 62 -12.53 1.78 -12.56
N LYS A 63 -11.68 2.16 -13.50
CA LYS A 63 -11.15 1.24 -14.52
C LYS A 63 -10.35 0.10 -13.91
N ILE A 64 -9.51 0.40 -12.91
CA ILE A 64 -8.70 -0.62 -12.23
C ILE A 64 -9.62 -1.63 -11.52
N LEU A 65 -10.60 -1.13 -10.80
CA LEU A 65 -11.53 -1.99 -10.05
C LEU A 65 -12.39 -2.85 -11.00
N MET A 66 -12.87 -2.28 -12.09
CA MET A 66 -13.61 -3.04 -13.10
C MET A 66 -12.74 -4.10 -13.77
N ALA A 67 -11.50 -3.76 -14.11
CA ALA A 67 -10.56 -4.71 -14.71
C ALA A 67 -10.26 -5.87 -13.76
N ALA A 68 -10.11 -5.58 -12.46
CA ALA A 68 -9.86 -6.63 -11.46
C ALA A 68 -11.02 -7.61 -11.33
N LYS A 69 -12.24 -7.19 -11.63
CA LYS A 69 -13.45 -8.05 -11.60
C LYS A 69 -13.68 -8.83 -12.88
N ASP A 70 -12.87 -8.62 -13.92
CA ASP A 70 -13.03 -9.33 -15.19
C ASP A 70 -12.86 -10.84 -14.97
N PRO A 71 -13.83 -11.68 -15.44
CA PRO A 71 -13.72 -13.13 -15.30
C PRO A 71 -12.44 -13.73 -15.86
N GLN A 72 -11.83 -13.11 -16.86
CA GLN A 72 -10.54 -13.55 -17.42
C GLN A 72 -9.37 -13.42 -16.43
N LEU A 73 -9.51 -12.59 -15.39
CA LEU A 73 -8.50 -12.43 -14.35
C LEU A 73 -8.74 -13.29 -13.12
N SER A 74 -9.80 -14.11 -13.10
CA SER A 74 -10.16 -14.92 -11.93
C SER A 74 -9.01 -15.83 -11.45
N MET A 75 -8.25 -16.42 -12.36
CA MET A 75 -7.10 -17.26 -12.02
C MET A 75 -5.99 -16.46 -11.36
N LYS A 76 -5.77 -15.23 -11.79
CA LYS A 76 -4.75 -14.37 -11.20
C LYS A 76 -5.12 -13.99 -9.76
N LEU A 77 -6.38 -13.64 -9.53
CA LEU A 77 -6.86 -13.33 -8.17
C LEU A 77 -6.74 -14.56 -7.25
N LYS A 78 -7.13 -15.73 -7.76
CA LYS A 78 -7.07 -16.98 -7.00
C LYS A 78 -5.64 -17.34 -6.60
N ASN A 79 -4.66 -17.04 -7.46
CA ASN A 79 -3.28 -17.40 -7.28
C ASN A 79 -2.45 -16.32 -6.54
N MET A 80 -3.08 -15.27 -6.03
CA MET A 80 -2.41 -14.30 -5.18
C MET A 80 -1.98 -14.95 -3.84
N PRO A 81 -0.95 -14.41 -3.16
CA PRO A 81 -0.54 -14.92 -1.85
C PRO A 81 -1.69 -15.05 -0.84
N VAL A 82 -2.65 -14.13 -0.89
CA VAL A 82 -3.96 -14.30 -0.25
C VAL A 82 -4.96 -14.48 -1.38
N SER A 83 -5.53 -15.69 -1.50
CA SER A 83 -6.43 -16.02 -2.59
C SER A 83 -7.67 -15.14 -2.55
N MET A 84 -8.06 -14.60 -3.70
CA MET A 84 -9.19 -13.69 -3.85
C MET A 84 -10.12 -14.12 -4.99
N THR A 85 -11.34 -13.61 -4.93
CA THR A 85 -12.34 -13.71 -5.99
C THR A 85 -12.76 -12.31 -6.41
N ALA A 86 -13.58 -12.20 -7.46
CA ALA A 86 -14.13 -10.90 -7.89
C ALA A 86 -14.93 -10.21 -6.76
N ASP A 87 -15.57 -10.97 -5.88
CA ASP A 87 -16.32 -10.41 -4.74
C ASP A 87 -15.42 -9.80 -3.66
N ASP A 88 -14.14 -10.15 -3.64
CA ASP A 88 -13.17 -9.60 -2.70
C ASP A 88 -12.58 -8.26 -3.17
N VAL A 89 -12.81 -7.88 -4.42
CA VAL A 89 -12.19 -6.67 -5.00
C VAL A 89 -12.63 -5.41 -4.24
N ASP A 90 -13.92 -5.22 -4.06
CA ASP A 90 -14.43 -4.02 -3.38
C ASP A 90 -14.04 -3.98 -1.89
N PRO A 91 -14.21 -5.06 -1.10
CA PRO A 91 -13.88 -4.97 0.33
C PRO A 91 -12.38 -4.97 0.65
N TYR A 92 -11.51 -5.52 -0.22
CA TYR A 92 -10.08 -5.69 0.11
C TYR A 92 -9.12 -5.00 -0.87
N MET A 93 -9.43 -4.90 -2.16
CA MET A 93 -8.56 -4.26 -3.14
C MET A 93 -8.84 -2.76 -3.28
N GLU A 94 -10.11 -2.35 -3.27
CA GLU A 94 -10.46 -0.93 -3.33
C GLU A 94 -9.82 -0.12 -2.19
N PRO A 95 -9.85 -0.57 -0.91
CA PRO A 95 -9.18 0.16 0.15
C PRO A 95 -7.67 0.35 -0.06
N VAL A 96 -6.98 -0.63 -0.67
CA VAL A 96 -5.55 -0.49 -1.01
C VAL A 96 -5.35 0.61 -2.04
N ILE A 97 -6.16 0.63 -3.09
CA ILE A 97 -6.08 1.65 -4.13
C ILE A 97 -6.43 3.03 -3.56
N ARG A 98 -7.47 3.13 -2.74
CA ARG A 98 -7.83 4.38 -2.06
C ARG A 98 -6.72 4.88 -1.13
N ALA A 99 -6.09 3.98 -0.39
CA ALA A 99 -4.93 4.32 0.44
C ALA A 99 -3.79 4.89 -0.40
N ALA A 100 -3.53 4.31 -1.57
CA ALA A 100 -2.50 4.81 -2.49
C ALA A 100 -2.88 6.17 -3.09
N VAL A 101 -4.16 6.41 -3.41
CA VAL A 101 -4.66 7.69 -3.92
C VAL A 101 -4.49 8.80 -2.90
N GLU A 102 -4.86 8.52 -1.66
CA GLU A 102 -4.96 9.53 -0.59
C GLU A 102 -3.73 9.59 0.31
N GLY A 103 -2.87 8.58 0.26
CA GLY A 103 -1.73 8.46 1.17
C GLY A 103 -2.13 8.01 2.58
N GLU A 104 -3.26 7.33 2.74
CA GLU A 104 -3.85 6.94 4.03
C GLU A 104 -3.80 5.42 4.22
N PHE A 105 -2.71 4.91 4.79
CA PHE A 105 -2.49 3.46 4.93
C PHE A 105 -3.47 2.76 5.89
N GLY A 106 -4.08 3.50 6.81
CA GLY A 106 -5.05 2.94 7.74
C GLY A 106 -6.31 2.38 7.08
N GLN A 107 -6.58 2.72 5.82
CA GLN A 107 -7.71 2.20 5.07
C GLN A 107 -7.53 0.75 4.63
N ILE A 108 -6.29 0.25 4.59
CA ILE A 108 -5.98 -1.11 4.11
C ILE A 108 -6.58 -2.14 5.08
N ARG A 109 -7.32 -3.10 4.52
CA ARG A 109 -7.97 -4.17 5.29
C ARG A 109 -7.32 -5.51 4.98
N ASN A 110 -7.12 -6.30 6.01
CA ASN A 110 -6.61 -7.66 5.85
C ASN A 110 -7.76 -8.63 5.57
N LYS A 111 -7.60 -9.47 4.58
CA LYS A 111 -8.47 -10.62 4.37
C LYS A 111 -7.95 -11.78 5.22
N GLU A 112 -8.80 -12.27 6.07
CA GLU A 112 -8.53 -13.42 6.93
C GLU A 112 -8.98 -14.74 6.29
#